data_d6b8686fe45ba070dd2f6f72cfccb986
#
_entry.id   d6b8686fe45ba070dd2f6f72cfccb986
#
_cell.length_a   1.000
_cell.length_b   1.000
_cell.length_c   1.000
_cell.angle_alpha   90.00
_cell.angle_beta   90.00
_cell.angle_gamma   90.00
#
_symmetry.space_group_name_H-M   'P 1'
#
loop_
_entity.id
_entity.type
_entity.pdbx_description
1 polymer ?
#
loop_
_entity_poly.entity_id
_entity_poly.type
_entity_poly.pdbx_seq_one_letter_code
_entity_poly.pdbx_strand_id
1 'polypeptide(L)'
;MRGNFYDIGKVRKTELLASASVLGISTNDVVIIDKKALPDNPSIQWDNDLVCKEILDVCTKIVPDMIITFDDYGVSGHQNHISLFHAIRTILKDRVWKNKLPTIPVVYSLDSISVWRKYISVLDLLVTLLKHRKLYLSSLKQALLTQKAMFAHRSQLMWFRRLYIIFSRYMFINTFTQIKPD
;
A
#
# COMPACT_ATOMS: atom_id res chain seq x y z
N MET A 1 -10.35 -17.48 4.03
CA MET A 1 -10.81 -16.80 5.24
C MET A 1 -9.67 -16.68 6.23
N ARG A 2 -8.83 -15.67 6.13
CA ARG A 2 -7.86 -15.42 7.24
C ARG A 2 -7.37 -13.97 7.31
N GLY A 3 -8.07 -13.00 6.68
CA GLY A 3 -8.16 -11.66 7.20
C GLY A 3 -8.96 -11.63 8.50
N ASN A 4 -9.62 -12.73 8.78
CA ASN A 4 -10.33 -13.02 10.01
C ASN A 4 -9.62 -14.11 10.84
N PHE A 5 -8.29 -14.16 10.81
CA PHE A 5 -7.49 -15.16 11.51
C PHE A 5 -7.83 -15.26 13.01
N TYR A 6 -8.46 -14.21 13.58
CA TYR A 6 -8.91 -14.13 14.97
C TYR A 6 -10.37 -13.66 15.08
N ASP A 7 -11.23 -13.84 14.07
CA ASP A 7 -12.60 -13.28 14.01
C ASP A 7 -12.70 -11.74 14.21
N ILE A 8 -11.62 -11.03 13.97
CA ILE A 8 -11.54 -9.56 14.16
C ILE A 8 -11.70 -8.76 12.85
N GLY A 9 -12.15 -9.42 11.76
CA GLY A 9 -12.28 -8.76 10.45
C GLY A 9 -13.16 -7.51 10.49
N LYS A 10 -14.28 -7.55 11.21
CA LYS A 10 -15.15 -6.37 11.40
C LYS A 10 -14.44 -5.26 12.14
N VAL A 11 -13.70 -5.59 13.22
CA VAL A 11 -12.91 -4.63 14.00
C VAL A 11 -11.86 -3.97 13.11
N ARG A 12 -11.12 -4.75 12.30
CA ARG A 12 -10.08 -4.24 11.40
C ARG A 12 -10.65 -3.29 10.34
N LYS A 13 -11.86 -3.54 9.81
CA LYS A 13 -12.53 -2.62 8.89
C LYS A 13 -12.84 -1.28 9.58
N THR A 14 -13.38 -1.32 10.79
CA THR A 14 -13.66 -0.10 11.57
C THR A 14 -12.37 0.67 11.86
N GLU A 15 -11.30 -0.02 12.23
CA GLU A 15 -9.99 0.57 12.48
C GLU A 15 -9.39 1.21 11.22
N LEU A 16 -9.55 0.57 10.04
CA LEU A 16 -9.12 1.12 8.76
C LEU A 16 -9.84 2.44 8.44
N LEU A 17 -11.16 2.48 8.62
CA LEU A 17 -11.94 3.71 8.40
C LEU A 17 -11.56 4.81 9.39
N ALA A 18 -11.30 4.46 10.65
CA ALA A 18 -10.80 5.40 11.65
C ALA A 18 -9.40 5.94 11.28
N SER A 19 -8.51 5.07 10.79
CA SER A 19 -7.18 5.46 10.31
C SER A 19 -7.27 6.41 9.10
N ALA A 20 -8.11 6.09 8.13
CA ALA A 20 -8.37 6.95 6.96
C ALA A 20 -8.89 8.34 7.38
N SER A 21 -9.83 8.37 8.30
CA SER A 21 -10.38 9.63 8.84
C SER A 21 -9.32 10.49 9.55
N VAL A 22 -8.38 9.88 10.28
CA VAL A 22 -7.24 10.59 10.89
C VAL A 22 -6.37 11.27 9.82
N LEU A 23 -6.22 10.63 8.65
CA LEU A 23 -5.47 11.18 7.52
C LEU A 23 -6.27 12.23 6.70
N GLY A 24 -7.52 12.48 7.06
CA GLY A 24 -8.42 13.39 6.32
C GLY A 24 -9.03 12.77 5.07
N ILE A 25 -8.97 11.44 4.93
CA ILE A 25 -9.62 10.71 3.83
C ILE A 25 -11.06 10.44 4.24
N SER A 26 -12.01 10.84 3.40
CA SER A 26 -13.43 10.51 3.61
C SER A 26 -13.64 9.00 3.61
N THR A 27 -14.47 8.49 4.50
CA THR A 27 -14.84 7.07 4.52
C THR A 27 -15.53 6.63 3.23
N ASN A 28 -16.15 7.55 2.49
CA ASN A 28 -16.77 7.29 1.19
C ASN A 28 -15.72 7.04 0.09
N ASP A 29 -14.49 7.51 0.29
CA ASP A 29 -13.37 7.31 -0.64
C ASP A 29 -12.57 6.05 -0.32
N VAL A 30 -13.00 5.28 0.69
CA VAL A 30 -12.35 4.02 1.09
C VAL A 30 -13.13 2.83 0.53
N VAL A 31 -12.56 2.15 -0.45
CA VAL A 31 -13.14 0.92 -1.02
C VAL A 31 -12.51 -0.30 -0.35
N ILE A 32 -13.34 -1.13 0.29
CA ILE A 32 -12.89 -2.37 0.94
C ILE A 32 -13.42 -3.57 0.15
N ILE A 33 -12.51 -4.30 -0.48
CA ILE A 33 -12.81 -5.52 -1.23
C ILE A 33 -12.62 -6.72 -0.29
N ASP A 34 -13.74 -7.29 0.17
CA ASP A 34 -13.73 -8.44 1.09
C ASP A 34 -14.29 -9.68 0.38
N LYS A 35 -13.40 -10.46 -0.23
CA LYS A 35 -13.75 -11.68 -0.97
C LYS A 35 -13.06 -12.89 -0.39
N LYS A 36 -13.79 -14.01 -0.27
CA LYS A 36 -13.24 -15.28 0.20
C LYS A 36 -12.07 -15.80 -0.66
N ALA A 37 -12.09 -15.47 -1.95
CA ALA A 37 -11.03 -15.84 -2.89
C ALA A 37 -9.74 -14.98 -2.73
N LEU A 38 -9.81 -13.88 -1.98
CA LEU A 38 -8.67 -13.00 -1.69
C LEU A 38 -8.40 -12.97 -0.18
N PRO A 39 -7.97 -14.10 0.43
CA PRO A 39 -7.75 -14.17 1.86
C PRO A 39 -6.57 -13.30 2.27
N ASP A 40 -6.70 -12.57 3.38
CA ASP A 40 -5.58 -11.87 4.01
C ASP A 40 -4.65 -12.89 4.69
N ASN A 41 -3.69 -13.38 3.92
CA ASN A 41 -2.69 -14.34 4.38
C ASN A 41 -1.34 -14.02 3.71
N PRO A 42 -0.28 -13.73 4.49
CA PRO A 42 1.02 -13.34 3.95
C PRO A 42 1.70 -14.41 3.09
N SER A 43 1.26 -15.67 3.20
CA SER A 43 1.85 -16.81 2.49
C SER A 43 1.04 -17.23 1.27
N ILE A 44 -0.11 -16.60 1.00
CA ILE A 44 -0.97 -16.96 -0.13
C ILE A 44 -0.87 -15.88 -1.20
N GLN A 45 -0.41 -16.28 -2.38
CA GLN A 45 -0.52 -15.45 -3.57
C GLN A 45 -1.97 -15.47 -4.08
N TRP A 46 -2.50 -14.30 -4.37
CA TRP A 46 -3.84 -14.18 -4.95
C TRP A 46 -3.85 -14.49 -6.44
N ASP A 47 -4.97 -14.98 -6.91
CA ASP A 47 -5.20 -15.17 -8.33
C ASP A 47 -5.08 -13.83 -9.09
N ASN A 48 -4.20 -13.82 -10.11
CA ASN A 48 -3.85 -12.60 -10.82
C ASN A 48 -5.03 -12.01 -11.59
N ASP A 49 -5.82 -12.85 -12.26
CA ASP A 49 -6.92 -12.38 -13.09
C ASP A 49 -8.05 -11.80 -12.24
N LEU A 50 -8.31 -12.42 -11.09
CA LEU A 50 -9.27 -11.90 -10.12
C LEU A 50 -8.82 -10.53 -9.58
N VAL A 51 -7.54 -10.38 -9.21
CA VAL A 51 -7.01 -9.10 -8.72
C VAL A 51 -7.05 -8.04 -9.82
N CYS A 52 -6.67 -8.37 -11.06
CA CYS A 52 -6.80 -7.48 -12.21
C CYS A 52 -8.24 -6.98 -12.39
N LYS A 53 -9.21 -7.90 -12.31
CA LYS A 53 -10.63 -7.55 -12.41
C LYS A 53 -11.05 -6.56 -11.34
N GLU A 54 -10.72 -6.82 -10.06
CA GLU A 54 -11.09 -5.95 -8.95
C GLU A 54 -10.47 -4.55 -9.08
N ILE A 55 -9.21 -4.47 -9.49
CA ILE A 55 -8.53 -3.19 -9.73
C ILE A 55 -9.25 -2.42 -10.85
N LEU A 56 -9.54 -3.08 -11.98
CA LEU A 56 -10.20 -2.46 -13.11
C LEU A 56 -11.62 -2.00 -12.77
N ASP A 57 -12.38 -2.80 -12.02
CA ASP A 57 -13.73 -2.47 -11.60
C ASP A 57 -13.79 -1.22 -10.70
N VAL A 58 -12.75 -0.99 -9.90
CA VAL A 58 -12.62 0.24 -9.11
C VAL A 58 -12.17 1.40 -10.00
N CYS A 59 -11.11 1.20 -10.78
CA CYS A 59 -10.52 2.27 -11.60
C CYS A 59 -11.46 2.80 -12.67
N THR A 60 -12.32 1.97 -13.24
CA THR A 60 -13.35 2.42 -14.21
C THR A 60 -14.41 3.33 -13.60
N LYS A 61 -14.63 3.24 -12.28
CA LYS A 61 -15.59 4.09 -11.57
C LYS A 61 -14.98 5.42 -11.15
N ILE A 62 -13.72 5.42 -10.72
CA ILE A 62 -13.07 6.61 -10.15
C ILE A 62 -12.16 7.34 -11.15
N VAL A 63 -11.76 6.69 -12.25
CA VAL A 63 -10.86 7.24 -13.30
C VAL A 63 -9.65 7.96 -12.70
N PRO A 64 -8.74 7.25 -12.02
CA PRO A 64 -7.64 7.88 -11.31
C PRO A 64 -6.58 8.41 -12.29
N ASP A 65 -5.98 9.56 -11.99
CA ASP A 65 -4.82 10.09 -12.72
C ASP A 65 -3.52 9.39 -12.31
N MET A 66 -3.48 8.89 -11.08
CA MET A 66 -2.31 8.23 -10.51
C MET A 66 -2.72 7.03 -9.65
N ILE A 67 -1.92 5.96 -9.74
CA ILE A 67 -2.05 4.78 -8.87
C ILE A 67 -0.74 4.59 -8.13
N ILE A 68 -0.82 4.33 -6.83
CA ILE A 68 0.31 3.92 -6.01
C ILE A 68 0.04 2.50 -5.51
N THR A 69 0.98 1.60 -5.71
CA THR A 69 0.91 0.21 -5.28
C THR A 69 2.21 -0.22 -4.59
N PHE A 70 2.34 -1.50 -4.28
CA PHE A 70 3.57 -2.11 -3.78
C PHE A 70 4.52 -2.45 -4.93
N ASP A 71 5.79 -2.74 -4.59
CA ASP A 71 6.76 -3.31 -5.52
C ASP A 71 6.73 -4.86 -5.51
N ASP A 72 7.64 -5.47 -6.25
CA ASP A 72 7.77 -6.92 -6.38
C ASP A 72 8.18 -7.65 -5.10
N TYR A 73 8.66 -6.93 -4.07
CA TYR A 73 8.96 -7.47 -2.75
C TYR A 73 7.82 -7.23 -1.73
N GLY A 74 6.89 -6.30 -2.01
CA GLY A 74 5.72 -6.04 -1.16
C GLY A 74 6.03 -5.57 0.25
N VAL A 75 7.09 -4.74 0.42
CA VAL A 75 7.57 -4.15 1.67
C VAL A 75 8.17 -5.15 2.68
N SER A 76 7.60 -6.34 2.79
CA SER A 76 7.99 -7.35 3.80
C SER A 76 7.86 -8.79 3.30
N GLY A 77 7.85 -9.02 2.00
CA GLY A 77 7.62 -10.35 1.42
C GLY A 77 6.18 -10.83 1.53
N HIS A 78 5.23 -9.91 1.73
CA HIS A 78 3.82 -10.27 1.89
C HIS A 78 3.20 -10.62 0.54
N GLN A 79 2.79 -11.88 0.34
CA GLN A 79 2.32 -12.38 -0.96
C GLN A 79 1.12 -11.59 -1.52
N ASN A 80 0.22 -11.13 -0.67
CA ASN A 80 -0.91 -10.32 -1.12
C ASN A 80 -0.46 -8.96 -1.69
N HIS A 81 0.58 -8.33 -1.12
CA HIS A 81 1.14 -7.09 -1.67
C HIS A 81 1.85 -7.33 -3.01
N ILE A 82 2.58 -8.44 -3.12
CA ILE A 82 3.25 -8.87 -4.35
C ILE A 82 2.22 -9.15 -5.45
N SER A 83 1.08 -9.77 -5.11
CA SER A 83 -0.02 -10.03 -6.05
C SER A 83 -0.59 -8.74 -6.67
N LEU A 84 -0.69 -7.65 -5.89
CA LEU A 84 -1.11 -6.34 -6.40
C LEU A 84 -0.13 -5.77 -7.43
N PHE A 85 1.18 -5.91 -7.18
CA PHE A 85 2.21 -5.50 -8.13
C PHE A 85 2.10 -6.27 -9.45
N HIS A 86 1.97 -7.59 -9.39
CA HIS A 86 1.85 -8.42 -10.60
C HIS A 86 0.58 -8.11 -11.39
N ALA A 87 -0.55 -7.93 -10.72
CA ALA A 87 -1.81 -7.57 -11.38
C ALA A 87 -1.70 -6.23 -12.12
N ILE A 88 -1.11 -5.22 -11.49
CA ILE A 88 -0.88 -3.91 -12.13
C ILE A 88 0.04 -4.06 -13.35
N ARG A 89 1.12 -4.85 -13.25
CA ARG A 89 2.01 -5.09 -14.41
C ARG A 89 1.28 -5.79 -15.53
N THR A 90 0.44 -6.78 -15.26
CA THR A 90 -0.38 -7.48 -16.26
C THR A 90 -1.31 -6.48 -16.96
N ILE A 91 -2.04 -5.66 -16.21
CA ILE A 91 -2.96 -4.66 -16.75
C ILE A 91 -2.21 -3.67 -17.66
N LEU A 92 -1.02 -3.22 -17.28
CA LEU A 92 -0.20 -2.29 -18.07
C LEU A 92 0.30 -2.94 -19.36
N LYS A 93 0.83 -4.17 -19.27
CA LYS A 93 1.37 -4.93 -20.40
C LYS A 93 0.31 -5.22 -21.46
N ASP A 94 -0.83 -5.73 -21.03
CA ASP A 94 -1.93 -6.12 -21.92
C ASP A 94 -2.71 -4.90 -22.45
N ARG A 95 -2.29 -3.70 -22.06
CA ARG A 95 -2.93 -2.42 -22.45
C ARG A 95 -4.44 -2.39 -22.18
N VAL A 96 -4.89 -3.16 -21.19
CA VAL A 96 -6.32 -3.26 -20.85
C VAL A 96 -6.92 -1.90 -20.47
N TRP A 97 -6.11 -1.03 -19.88
CA TRP A 97 -6.50 0.34 -19.53
C TRP A 97 -6.97 1.15 -20.75
N LYS A 98 -6.28 1.01 -21.90
CA LYS A 98 -6.61 1.77 -23.13
C LYS A 98 -8.04 1.56 -23.60
N ASN A 99 -8.58 0.39 -23.34
CA ASN A 99 -9.93 0.01 -23.76
C ASN A 99 -11.00 0.30 -22.71
N LYS A 100 -10.58 0.56 -21.46
CA LYS A 100 -11.51 0.69 -20.32
C LYS A 100 -11.51 2.06 -19.66
N LEU A 101 -10.43 2.83 -19.81
CA LEU A 101 -10.29 4.16 -19.20
C LEU A 101 -10.09 5.23 -20.27
N PRO A 102 -10.64 6.43 -20.09
CA PRO A 102 -10.43 7.56 -20.98
C PRO A 102 -8.97 8.04 -20.98
N THR A 103 -8.28 7.90 -19.84
CA THR A 103 -6.88 8.24 -19.64
C THR A 103 -6.15 7.10 -18.94
N ILE A 104 -4.88 6.87 -19.33
CA ILE A 104 -4.05 5.86 -18.66
C ILE A 104 -3.41 6.49 -17.43
N PRO A 105 -3.66 5.97 -16.22
CA PRO A 105 -3.06 6.51 -15.02
C PRO A 105 -1.55 6.31 -14.99
N VAL A 106 -0.84 7.25 -14.37
CA VAL A 106 0.58 7.05 -14.04
C VAL A 106 0.67 6.14 -12.84
N VAL A 107 1.46 5.05 -12.95
CA VAL A 107 1.56 4.07 -11.87
C VAL A 107 2.93 4.13 -11.21
N TYR A 108 2.92 4.14 -9.88
CA TYR A 108 4.11 4.08 -9.05
C TYR A 108 4.03 2.90 -8.08
N SER A 109 5.17 2.25 -7.86
CA SER A 109 5.36 1.32 -6.76
C SER A 109 6.11 1.98 -5.60
N LEU A 110 5.67 1.72 -4.37
CA LEU A 110 6.41 2.05 -3.16
C LEU A 110 7.63 1.12 -3.08
N ASP A 111 8.83 1.69 -3.05
CA ASP A 111 10.07 0.91 -3.00
C ASP A 111 10.23 0.21 -1.66
N SER A 112 10.44 -1.09 -1.69
CA SER A 112 10.89 -1.86 -0.54
C SER A 112 12.34 -1.56 -0.22
N ILE A 113 12.67 -1.52 1.06
CA ILE A 113 14.00 -1.25 1.56
C ILE A 113 14.45 -2.34 2.52
N SER A 114 15.77 -2.52 2.63
CA SER A 114 16.34 -3.50 3.56
C SER A 114 15.96 -3.20 5.01
N VAL A 115 15.91 -4.26 5.83
CA VAL A 115 15.49 -4.17 7.23
C VAL A 115 16.29 -3.11 8.01
N TRP A 116 17.59 -3.04 7.80
CA TRP A 116 18.46 -2.06 8.47
C TRP A 116 18.06 -0.63 8.13
N ARG A 117 17.87 -0.31 6.86
CA ARG A 117 17.43 1.00 6.40
C ARG A 117 16.03 1.37 6.88
N LYS A 118 15.19 0.35 7.10
CA LYS A 118 13.82 0.53 7.58
C LYS A 118 13.76 1.17 8.97
N TYR A 119 14.73 0.87 9.84
CA TYR A 119 14.72 1.29 11.25
C TYR A 119 15.67 2.44 11.60
N ILE A 120 16.47 2.95 10.65
CA ILE A 120 17.31 4.13 10.89
C ILE A 120 16.57 5.46 10.69
N SER A 121 15.27 5.40 10.45
CA SER A 121 14.37 6.56 10.39
C SER A 121 14.88 7.66 9.43
N VAL A 122 14.96 8.89 9.91
CA VAL A 122 15.38 10.07 9.14
C VAL A 122 16.83 9.97 8.64
N LEU A 123 17.69 9.21 9.32
CA LEU A 123 19.11 9.04 8.93
C LEU A 123 19.26 8.37 7.55
N ASP A 124 18.23 7.61 7.10
CA ASP A 124 18.22 7.03 5.77
C ASP A 124 18.13 8.07 4.63
N LEU A 125 17.83 9.33 4.96
CA LEU A 125 17.72 10.38 3.96
C LEU A 125 19.02 10.56 3.17
N LEU A 126 20.17 10.54 3.85
CA LEU A 126 21.48 10.68 3.20
C LEU A 126 21.72 9.57 2.16
N VAL A 127 21.42 8.31 2.52
CA VAL A 127 21.56 7.17 1.62
C VAL A 127 20.56 7.24 0.47
N THR A 128 19.36 7.75 0.74
CA THR A 128 18.28 7.85 -0.25
C THR A 128 18.58 8.92 -1.30
N LEU A 129 19.10 10.08 -0.90
CA LEU A 129 19.47 11.17 -1.81
C LEU A 129 20.52 10.75 -2.86
N LEU A 130 21.42 9.83 -2.51
CA LEU A 130 22.42 9.30 -3.43
C LEU A 130 21.85 8.39 -4.53
N LYS A 131 20.59 7.95 -4.40
CA LYS A 131 19.97 6.96 -5.31
C LYS A 131 19.07 7.57 -6.40
N HIS A 132 18.97 8.89 -6.51
CA HIS A 132 18.21 9.62 -7.54
C HIS A 132 16.78 9.07 -7.83
N ARG A 133 16.04 8.66 -6.79
CA ARG A 133 14.68 8.15 -6.91
C ARG A 133 13.65 9.26 -6.65
N LYS A 134 12.42 9.07 -7.11
CA LYS A 134 11.31 9.92 -6.69
C LYS A 134 11.14 9.78 -5.17
N LEU A 135 11.41 10.86 -4.46
CA LEU A 135 11.43 10.93 -3.01
C LEU A 135 10.25 11.77 -2.53
N TYR A 136 9.51 11.23 -1.59
CA TYR A 136 8.55 11.97 -0.78
C TYR A 136 9.07 12.05 0.66
N LEU A 137 9.21 13.28 1.15
CA LEU A 137 9.65 13.57 2.50
C LEU A 137 8.50 14.18 3.29
N SER A 138 8.07 13.52 4.35
CA SER A 138 7.03 14.03 5.24
C SER A 138 7.60 15.09 6.18
N SER A 139 6.88 16.17 6.36
CA SER A 139 7.12 17.09 7.48
C SER A 139 6.89 16.38 8.82
N LEU A 140 7.43 16.92 9.91
CA LEU A 140 7.20 16.37 11.24
C LEU A 140 5.71 16.25 11.57
N LYS A 141 4.91 17.27 11.20
CA LYS A 141 3.46 17.25 11.40
C LYS A 141 2.79 16.09 10.64
N GLN A 142 3.19 15.84 9.39
CA GLN A 142 2.68 14.72 8.59
C GLN A 142 3.11 13.38 9.17
N ALA A 143 4.36 13.25 9.60
CA ALA A 143 4.87 12.03 10.22
C ALA A 143 4.10 11.69 11.52
N LEU A 144 3.85 12.67 12.37
CA LEU A 144 3.05 12.50 13.59
C LEU A 144 1.60 12.12 13.26
N LEU A 145 1.02 12.70 12.21
CA LEU A 145 -0.31 12.37 11.74
C LEU A 145 -0.37 10.91 11.25
N THR A 146 0.63 10.49 10.46
CA THR A 146 0.76 9.10 9.98
C THR A 146 0.89 8.13 11.15
N GLN A 147 1.72 8.45 12.14
CA GLN A 147 1.85 7.64 13.36
C GLN A 147 0.51 7.52 14.09
N LYS A 148 -0.23 8.63 14.24
CA LYS A 148 -1.56 8.64 14.86
C LYS A 148 -2.54 7.75 14.08
N ALA A 149 -2.52 7.80 12.75
CA ALA A 149 -3.33 6.93 11.90
C ALA A 149 -2.98 5.45 12.09
N MET A 150 -1.69 5.12 12.16
CA MET A 150 -1.23 3.76 12.44
C MET A 150 -1.66 3.27 13.82
N PHE A 151 -1.67 4.14 14.84
CA PHE A 151 -2.17 3.81 16.19
C PHE A 151 -3.69 3.57 16.25
N ALA A 152 -4.47 3.95 15.23
CA ALA A 152 -5.88 3.61 15.13
C ALA A 152 -6.13 2.10 14.94
N HIS A 153 -5.15 1.35 14.41
CA HIS A 153 -5.23 -0.11 14.23
C HIS A 153 -4.95 -0.88 15.55
N ARG A 154 -5.72 -0.60 16.58
CA ARG A 154 -5.49 -1.07 17.96
C ARG A 154 -5.42 -2.59 18.09
N SER A 155 -6.28 -3.32 17.38
CA SER A 155 -6.31 -4.79 17.39
C SER A 155 -5.03 -5.44 16.87
N GLN A 156 -4.21 -4.69 16.13
CA GLN A 156 -2.99 -5.15 15.50
C GLN A 156 -1.72 -4.61 16.16
N LEU A 157 -1.84 -3.75 17.21
CA LEU A 157 -0.73 -3.08 17.86
C LEU A 157 -0.05 -3.98 18.91
N MET A 158 0.74 -4.96 18.42
CA MET A 158 1.68 -5.68 19.28
C MET A 158 2.87 -4.77 19.64
N TRP A 159 3.60 -5.09 20.71
CA TRP A 159 4.69 -4.24 21.24
C TRP A 159 5.74 -3.90 20.16
N PHE A 160 6.17 -4.87 19.35
CA PHE A 160 7.15 -4.65 18.27
C PHE A 160 6.61 -3.78 17.12
N ARG A 161 5.29 -3.80 16.87
CA ARG A 161 4.67 -2.90 15.88
C ARG A 161 4.64 -1.46 16.34
N ARG A 162 4.54 -1.21 17.65
CA ARG A 162 4.68 0.14 18.22
C ARG A 162 6.08 0.70 17.97
N LEU A 163 7.13 -0.12 18.19
CA LEU A 163 8.51 0.25 17.85
C LEU A 163 8.66 0.52 16.34
N TYR A 164 8.05 -0.33 15.49
CA TYR A 164 8.03 -0.09 14.06
C TYR A 164 7.43 1.28 13.71
N ILE A 165 6.31 1.67 14.29
CA ILE A 165 5.65 2.96 14.02
C ILE A 165 6.56 4.13 14.42
N ILE A 166 7.29 4.01 15.54
CA ILE A 166 8.16 5.07 16.03
C ILE A 166 9.42 5.21 15.18
N PHE A 167 10.07 4.10 14.86
CA PHE A 167 11.40 4.09 14.22
C PHE A 167 11.39 3.85 12.72
N SER A 168 10.23 3.55 12.12
CA SER A 168 10.17 3.25 10.71
C SER A 168 10.47 4.47 9.84
N ARG A 169 11.41 4.31 8.93
CA ARG A 169 11.66 5.26 7.86
C ARG A 169 10.38 5.63 7.09
N TYR A 170 9.49 4.67 6.86
CA TYR A 170 8.26 4.90 6.09
C TYR A 170 7.32 5.96 6.70
N MET A 171 7.52 6.33 7.95
CA MET A 171 6.80 7.46 8.57
C MET A 171 7.28 8.82 8.03
N PHE A 172 8.52 8.89 7.56
CA PHE A 172 9.18 10.13 7.16
C PHE A 172 9.56 10.16 5.67
N ILE A 173 10.08 9.05 5.15
CA ILE A 173 10.73 8.97 3.85
C ILE A 173 10.12 7.83 3.06
N ASN A 174 9.54 8.15 1.89
CA ASN A 174 9.04 7.17 0.94
C ASN A 174 9.67 7.42 -0.43
N THR A 175 10.10 6.35 -1.07
CA THR A 175 10.62 6.40 -2.44
C THR A 175 9.72 5.60 -3.36
N PHE A 176 9.61 6.06 -4.60
CA PHE A 176 8.71 5.48 -5.57
C PHE A 176 9.42 5.26 -6.90
N THR A 177 9.15 4.12 -7.50
CA THR A 177 9.59 3.79 -8.85
C THR A 177 8.38 3.75 -9.77
N GLN A 178 8.45 4.43 -10.92
CA GLN A 178 7.38 4.39 -11.90
C GLN A 178 7.36 3.03 -12.60
N ILE A 179 6.19 2.38 -12.61
CA ILE A 179 5.96 1.18 -13.39
C ILE A 179 5.55 1.63 -14.78
N LYS A 180 6.37 1.32 -15.78
CA LYS A 180 6.07 1.60 -17.19
C LYS A 180 5.48 0.36 -17.85
N PRO A 181 4.60 0.52 -18.85
CA PRO A 181 4.27 -0.59 -19.74
C PRO A 181 5.54 -1.04 -20.45
N ASP A 182 5.76 -2.35 -20.51
CA ASP A 182 6.83 -2.98 -21.30
C ASP A 182 6.56 -2.84 -22.79
#